data_97bfae5ad46b2cf5ff2044a3f853be6a
#
_entry.id   97bfae5ad46b2cf5ff2044a3f853be6a
#
_cell.length_a   1.000
_cell.length_b   1.000
_cell.length_c   1.000
_cell.angle_alpha   90.00
_cell.angle_beta   90.00
_cell.angle_gamma   90.00
#
_symmetry.space_group_name_H-M   'P 1'
#
loop_
_entity.id
_entity.type
_entity.pdbx_description
1 polymer ?
#
loop_
_entity_poly.entity_id
_entity_poly.type
_entity_poly.pdbx_seq_one_letter_code
_entity_poly.pdbx_strand_id
1 'polypeptide(L)'
;KGVLIPQSALAAQASSLLEAWKYTPDDRLLHLLPLHHIHGVINAIVAPIVAGSSIEFMYPFNPDKVWKRLAAPFLPPNTSKTPITFLTAVPTIYNRLMATFPKLTSEIQKAAKEGISPQSLRLNISGSAALPTPTKTAWTNLSNGNVLLERFGMTEVGMAISCGLDAADRVDGSVGWPLPGVEARLADLETGAIIPIEEKNPDGREREGEIQLRGETIFDHYWGNEKATRESFVQSDDGGRAWFCTGDVATRRVVDGAGSGASGAWAQGPMYFIQGRKSVDIIKTGAEKVSALEVERELLSL
;
A
#
# COMPACT_ATOMS: atom_id res chain seq x y z
N LYS A 1 8.27 18.09 9.38
CA LYS A 1 8.16 17.65 10.79
C LYS A 1 8.98 16.38 11.00
N GLY A 2 9.72 16.26 12.11
CA GLY A 2 10.35 15.01 12.53
C GLY A 2 9.30 14.12 13.20
N VAL A 3 9.22 12.85 12.82
CA VAL A 3 8.28 11.87 13.40
C VAL A 3 9.08 10.96 14.33
N LEU A 4 8.70 10.89 15.61
CA LEU A 4 9.33 9.97 16.55
C LEU A 4 8.55 8.66 16.56
N ILE A 5 9.15 7.62 16.02
CA ILE A 5 8.59 6.28 15.95
C ILE A 5 9.28 5.43 17.03
N PRO A 6 8.56 5.01 18.09
CA PRO A 6 9.15 4.16 19.11
C PRO A 6 9.45 2.76 18.57
N GLN A 7 10.42 2.09 19.20
CA GLN A 7 10.80 0.72 18.81
C GLN A 7 9.60 -0.25 18.93
N SER A 8 8.71 -0.05 19.88
CA SER A 8 7.48 -0.83 20.03
C SER A 8 6.58 -0.72 18.79
N ALA A 9 6.44 0.49 18.22
CA ALA A 9 5.66 0.68 16.99
C ALA A 9 6.31 0.00 15.77
N LEU A 10 7.65 -0.01 15.68
CA LEU A 10 8.36 -0.76 14.64
C LEU A 10 8.15 -2.26 14.79
N ALA A 11 8.19 -2.79 16.01
CA ALA A 11 7.94 -4.21 16.28
C ALA A 11 6.48 -4.60 15.97
N ALA A 12 5.51 -3.79 16.40
CA ALA A 12 4.10 -3.99 16.09
C ALA A 12 3.85 -3.96 14.58
N GLN A 13 4.48 -3.02 13.86
CA GLN A 13 4.38 -2.94 12.41
C GLN A 13 4.94 -4.19 11.73
N ALA A 14 6.12 -4.66 12.14
CA ALA A 14 6.70 -5.89 11.58
C ALA A 14 5.77 -7.08 11.80
N SER A 15 5.27 -7.27 13.03
CA SER A 15 4.32 -8.36 13.36
C SER A 15 3.04 -8.29 12.51
N SER A 16 2.47 -7.10 12.37
CA SER A 16 1.29 -6.84 11.54
C SER A 16 1.51 -7.25 10.09
N LEU A 17 2.65 -6.86 9.51
CA LEU A 17 2.99 -7.19 8.11
C LEU A 17 3.32 -8.68 7.93
N LEU A 18 3.99 -9.31 8.90
CA LEU A 18 4.26 -10.74 8.87
C LEU A 18 2.93 -11.54 8.85
N GLU A 19 1.97 -11.11 9.65
CA GLU A 19 0.64 -11.73 9.65
C GLU A 19 -0.09 -11.50 8.33
N ALA A 20 -0.18 -10.24 7.87
CA ALA A 20 -0.98 -9.87 6.72
C ALA A 20 -0.39 -10.35 5.39
N TRP A 21 0.92 -10.23 5.21
CA TRP A 21 1.58 -10.52 3.93
C TRP A 21 2.36 -11.85 3.95
N LYS A 22 2.28 -12.59 5.07
CA LYS A 22 2.85 -13.93 5.22
C LYS A 22 4.32 -13.99 4.83
N TYR A 23 5.14 -13.06 5.33
CA TYR A 23 6.59 -13.15 5.15
C TYR A 23 7.15 -14.46 5.72
N THR A 24 8.09 -15.07 5.02
CA THR A 24 8.73 -16.32 5.41
C THR A 24 10.25 -16.27 5.22
N PRO A 25 11.02 -17.17 5.86
CA PRO A 25 12.46 -17.29 5.62
C PRO A 25 12.82 -17.61 4.16
N ASP A 26 11.89 -18.21 3.40
CA ASP A 26 12.10 -18.55 1.99
C ASP A 26 11.93 -17.35 1.05
N ASP A 27 11.42 -16.22 1.57
CA ASP A 27 11.26 -15.02 0.77
C ASP A 27 12.59 -14.36 0.44
N ARG A 28 12.64 -13.88 -0.79
CA ARG A 28 13.72 -13.04 -1.29
C ARG A 28 13.15 -11.74 -1.85
N LEU A 29 13.43 -10.66 -1.15
CA LEU A 29 13.00 -9.33 -1.53
C LEU A 29 14.05 -8.64 -2.41
N LEU A 30 13.63 -8.06 -3.54
CA LEU A 30 14.47 -7.14 -4.32
C LEU A 30 14.21 -5.70 -3.86
N HIS A 31 15.18 -5.11 -3.18
CA HIS A 31 15.07 -3.78 -2.59
C HIS A 31 15.52 -2.70 -3.57
N LEU A 32 14.55 -1.88 -4.03
CA LEU A 32 14.75 -0.81 -5.02
C LEU A 32 14.53 0.61 -4.44
N LEU A 33 14.01 0.69 -3.21
CA LEU A 33 13.52 1.94 -2.62
C LEU A 33 14.60 2.69 -1.83
N PRO A 34 14.50 4.02 -1.71
CA PRO A 34 15.41 4.80 -0.89
C PRO A 34 15.17 4.54 0.60
N LEU A 35 16.27 4.49 1.39
CA LEU A 35 16.23 4.17 2.82
C LEU A 35 15.79 5.32 3.72
N HIS A 36 15.57 6.51 3.18
CA HIS A 36 15.02 7.65 3.92
C HIS A 36 13.50 7.73 3.90
N HIS A 37 12.83 6.77 3.26
CA HIS A 37 11.37 6.64 3.26
C HIS A 37 10.94 5.41 4.06
N ILE A 38 9.87 5.56 4.85
CA ILE A 38 9.33 4.49 5.69
C ILE A 38 8.99 3.22 4.88
N HIS A 39 8.54 3.38 3.65
CA HIS A 39 8.25 2.27 2.72
C HIS A 39 9.50 1.40 2.48
N GLY A 40 10.65 2.02 2.24
CA GLY A 40 11.91 1.31 2.03
C GLY A 40 12.49 0.70 3.31
N VAL A 41 12.18 1.27 4.48
CA VAL A 41 12.69 0.77 5.77
C VAL A 41 11.81 -0.35 6.31
N ILE A 42 10.51 -0.13 6.46
CA ILE A 42 9.63 -1.11 7.14
C ILE A 42 9.42 -2.34 6.27
N ASN A 43 8.86 -2.16 5.08
CA ASN A 43 8.48 -3.28 4.21
C ASN A 43 9.68 -4.06 3.67
N ALA A 44 10.77 -3.33 3.40
CA ALA A 44 11.87 -3.88 2.62
C ALA A 44 13.10 -4.21 3.48
N ILE A 45 13.10 -3.85 4.78
CA ILE A 45 14.20 -4.19 5.70
C ILE A 45 13.65 -4.79 7.00
N VAL A 46 12.85 -4.04 7.78
CA VAL A 46 12.48 -4.47 9.14
C VAL A 46 11.65 -5.75 9.10
N ALA A 47 10.55 -5.77 8.33
CA ALA A 47 9.69 -6.95 8.24
C ALA A 47 10.44 -8.19 7.67
N PRO A 48 11.18 -8.09 6.55
CA PRO A 48 12.00 -9.22 6.06
C PRO A 48 13.02 -9.75 7.07
N ILE A 49 13.73 -8.88 7.79
CA ILE A 49 14.72 -9.30 8.79
C ILE A 49 14.04 -10.06 9.93
N VAL A 50 12.92 -9.55 10.45
CA VAL A 50 12.16 -10.22 11.52
C VAL A 50 11.64 -11.58 11.05
N ALA A 51 11.26 -11.71 9.78
CA ALA A 51 10.80 -12.95 9.19
C ALA A 51 11.92 -13.95 8.84
N GLY A 52 13.19 -13.52 8.89
CA GLY A 52 14.32 -14.33 8.42
C GLY A 52 14.46 -14.41 6.90
N SER A 53 13.75 -13.54 6.17
CA SER A 53 13.79 -13.45 4.71
C SER A 53 15.13 -12.88 4.24
N SER A 54 15.50 -13.13 2.99
CA SER A 54 16.69 -12.54 2.38
C SER A 54 16.35 -11.24 1.64
N ILE A 55 17.30 -10.28 1.66
CA ILE A 55 17.15 -8.99 0.99
C ILE A 55 18.29 -8.83 -0.02
N GLU A 56 17.94 -8.48 -1.24
CA GLU A 56 18.89 -8.18 -2.30
C GLU A 56 18.75 -6.69 -2.68
N PHE A 57 19.80 -5.90 -2.43
CA PHE A 57 19.80 -4.47 -2.70
C PHE A 57 20.21 -4.14 -4.13
N MET A 58 19.45 -3.27 -4.79
CA MET A 58 19.78 -2.74 -6.10
C MET A 58 19.61 -1.20 -6.12
N TYR A 59 20.68 -0.50 -5.86
CA TYR A 59 20.70 0.95 -5.88
C TYR A 59 21.92 1.44 -6.68
N PRO A 60 21.79 2.52 -7.48
CA PRO A 60 20.55 3.20 -7.84
C PRO A 60 19.62 2.33 -8.70
N PHE A 61 18.32 2.64 -8.68
CA PHE A 61 17.34 1.94 -9.50
C PHE A 61 17.70 2.01 -10.99
N ASN A 62 17.76 0.84 -11.62
CA ASN A 62 18.00 0.70 -13.05
C ASN A 62 17.06 -0.40 -13.62
N PRO A 63 16.12 -0.06 -14.51
CA PRO A 63 15.13 -1.00 -14.99
C PRO A 63 15.74 -2.20 -15.74
N ASP A 64 16.82 -2.01 -16.51
CA ASP A 64 17.46 -3.10 -17.24
C ASP A 64 18.13 -4.11 -16.29
N LYS A 65 18.75 -3.60 -15.21
CA LYS A 65 19.31 -4.47 -14.17
C LYS A 65 18.22 -5.23 -13.42
N VAL A 66 17.09 -4.58 -13.13
CA VAL A 66 15.94 -5.24 -12.49
C VAL A 66 15.42 -6.35 -13.37
N TRP A 67 15.17 -6.09 -14.66
CA TRP A 67 14.71 -7.13 -15.60
C TRP A 67 15.69 -8.30 -15.72
N LYS A 68 16.98 -8.02 -15.87
CA LYS A 68 18.01 -9.06 -15.91
C LYS A 68 18.04 -9.89 -14.63
N ARG A 69 17.85 -9.24 -13.44
CA ARG A 69 17.81 -9.97 -12.16
C ARG A 69 16.56 -10.85 -12.04
N LEU A 70 15.39 -10.36 -12.44
CA LEU A 70 14.14 -11.13 -12.41
C LEU A 70 14.17 -12.30 -13.40
N ALA A 71 14.78 -12.13 -14.57
CA ALA A 71 14.94 -13.15 -15.59
C ALA A 71 16.00 -14.21 -15.23
N ALA A 72 17.03 -13.85 -14.48
CA ALA A 72 18.21 -14.69 -14.28
C ALA A 72 17.97 -16.13 -13.81
N PRO A 73 17.00 -16.41 -12.91
CA PRO A 73 16.70 -17.80 -12.50
C PRO A 73 16.13 -18.68 -13.61
N PHE A 74 15.59 -18.07 -14.66
CA PHE A 74 14.84 -18.72 -15.75
C PHE A 74 15.61 -18.72 -17.08
N LEU A 75 16.89 -18.30 -17.07
CA LEU A 75 17.78 -18.31 -18.22
C LEU A 75 18.75 -19.51 -18.16
N PRO A 76 19.04 -20.18 -19.30
CA PRO A 76 20.11 -21.17 -19.36
C PRO A 76 21.52 -20.54 -19.44
N PRO A 77 22.58 -21.19 -18.96
CA PRO A 77 22.51 -22.36 -18.09
C PRO A 77 21.92 -21.99 -16.75
N ASN A 78 21.10 -22.87 -16.18
CA ASN A 78 20.47 -22.64 -14.87
C ASN A 78 21.49 -22.03 -13.89
N THR A 79 21.44 -20.72 -13.75
CA THR A 79 22.31 -20.04 -12.81
C THR A 79 21.80 -20.39 -11.41
N SER A 80 22.69 -20.52 -10.45
CA SER A 80 22.39 -20.78 -9.03
C SER A 80 21.59 -19.66 -8.35
N LYS A 81 21.00 -18.73 -9.12
CA LYS A 81 20.23 -17.60 -8.59
C LYS A 81 18.80 -18.02 -8.25
N THR A 82 18.45 -17.81 -7.00
CA THR A 82 17.10 -18.02 -6.49
C THR A 82 16.13 -16.96 -7.06
N PRO A 83 14.88 -17.31 -7.39
CA PRO A 83 13.86 -16.34 -7.77
C PRO A 83 13.64 -15.23 -6.73
N ILE A 84 13.28 -14.06 -7.18
CA ILE A 84 12.74 -12.98 -6.34
C ILE A 84 11.29 -13.31 -6.08
N THR A 85 10.90 -13.38 -4.82
CA THR A 85 9.53 -13.69 -4.41
C THR A 85 8.75 -12.46 -3.99
N PHE A 86 9.44 -11.35 -3.71
CA PHE A 86 8.86 -10.15 -3.18
C PHE A 86 9.46 -8.89 -3.82
N LEU A 87 8.58 -8.03 -4.36
CA LEU A 87 8.91 -6.72 -4.90
C LEU A 87 7.98 -5.67 -4.30
N THR A 88 8.55 -4.60 -3.75
CA THR A 88 7.79 -3.44 -3.29
C THR A 88 8.31 -2.19 -3.98
N ALA A 89 7.41 -1.42 -4.58
CA ALA A 89 7.77 -0.25 -5.38
C ALA A 89 6.65 0.81 -5.38
N VAL A 90 6.92 1.91 -6.05
CA VAL A 90 5.95 2.97 -6.32
C VAL A 90 5.45 2.86 -7.77
N PRO A 91 4.29 3.42 -8.14
CA PRO A 91 3.75 3.31 -9.50
C PRO A 91 4.72 3.71 -10.60
N THR A 92 5.52 4.75 -10.37
CA THR A 92 6.54 5.23 -11.34
C THR A 92 7.63 4.20 -11.63
N ILE A 93 7.99 3.33 -10.68
CA ILE A 93 8.94 2.23 -10.90
C ILE A 93 8.32 1.19 -11.81
N TYR A 94 7.07 0.79 -11.57
CA TYR A 94 6.36 -0.15 -12.45
C TYR A 94 6.23 0.39 -13.88
N ASN A 95 5.85 1.65 -14.04
CA ASN A 95 5.77 2.28 -15.37
C ASN A 95 7.13 2.29 -16.09
N ARG A 96 8.22 2.62 -15.39
CA ARG A 96 9.57 2.59 -15.96
C ARG A 96 10.03 1.18 -16.34
N LEU A 97 9.67 0.18 -15.55
CA LEU A 97 9.92 -1.23 -15.89
C LEU A 97 9.16 -1.59 -17.18
N MET A 98 7.85 -1.36 -17.23
CA MET A 98 7.03 -1.67 -18.41
C MET A 98 7.51 -0.96 -19.67
N ALA A 99 7.92 0.31 -19.58
CA ALA A 99 8.42 1.10 -20.71
C ALA A 99 9.75 0.57 -21.30
N THR A 100 10.54 -0.13 -20.49
CA THR A 100 11.82 -0.71 -20.96
C THR A 100 11.69 -2.16 -21.39
N PHE A 101 10.64 -2.86 -20.97
CA PHE A 101 10.42 -4.28 -21.27
C PHE A 101 10.50 -4.63 -22.78
N PRO A 102 9.86 -3.85 -23.71
CA PRO A 102 9.92 -4.18 -25.13
C PRO A 102 11.32 -4.07 -25.75
N LYS A 103 12.27 -3.40 -25.08
CA LYS A 103 13.66 -3.25 -25.53
C LYS A 103 14.55 -4.44 -25.19
N LEU A 104 14.07 -5.36 -24.38
CA LEU A 104 14.79 -6.57 -23.98
C LEU A 104 14.79 -7.59 -25.13
N THR A 105 15.80 -8.48 -25.17
CA THR A 105 15.78 -9.60 -26.11
C THR A 105 14.61 -10.53 -25.82
N SER A 106 14.10 -11.25 -26.82
CA SER A 106 12.97 -12.18 -26.68
C SER A 106 13.22 -13.24 -25.59
N GLU A 107 14.47 -13.69 -25.44
CA GLU A 107 14.86 -14.65 -24.41
C GLU A 107 14.70 -14.05 -23.01
N ILE A 108 15.22 -12.83 -22.80
CA ILE A 108 15.07 -12.12 -21.50
C ILE A 108 13.61 -11.79 -21.24
N GLN A 109 12.84 -11.37 -22.24
CA GLN A 109 11.41 -11.10 -22.08
C GLN A 109 10.64 -12.34 -21.57
N LYS A 110 10.90 -13.49 -22.18
CA LYS A 110 10.26 -14.77 -21.77
C LYS A 110 10.63 -15.11 -20.33
N ALA A 111 11.90 -15.09 -19.99
CA ALA A 111 12.39 -15.39 -18.65
C ALA A 111 11.90 -14.36 -17.59
N ALA A 112 11.84 -13.07 -17.94
CA ALA A 112 11.36 -12.03 -17.07
C ALA A 112 9.85 -12.17 -16.78
N LYS A 113 9.03 -12.56 -17.77
CA LYS A 113 7.60 -12.84 -17.56
C LYS A 113 7.40 -13.97 -16.56
N GLU A 114 8.22 -15.03 -16.63
CA GLU A 114 8.21 -16.08 -15.62
C GLU A 114 8.59 -15.56 -14.24
N GLY A 115 9.62 -14.70 -14.19
CA GLY A 115 10.12 -14.11 -12.94
C GLY A 115 9.16 -13.15 -12.24
N ILE A 116 8.19 -12.57 -12.96
CA ILE A 116 7.14 -11.70 -12.39
C ILE A 116 5.76 -12.37 -12.31
N SER A 117 5.65 -13.62 -12.72
CA SER A 117 4.39 -14.39 -12.65
C SER A 117 3.94 -14.59 -11.20
N PRO A 118 2.66 -14.89 -10.94
CA PRO A 118 2.17 -15.18 -9.58
C PRO A 118 2.89 -16.35 -8.91
N GLN A 119 3.41 -17.30 -9.70
CA GLN A 119 4.12 -18.47 -9.22
C GLN A 119 5.52 -18.13 -8.68
N SER A 120 6.18 -17.14 -9.26
CA SER A 120 7.54 -16.74 -8.90
C SER A 120 7.56 -15.54 -7.96
N LEU A 121 6.87 -14.46 -8.33
CA LEU A 121 6.75 -13.23 -7.56
C LEU A 121 5.42 -13.20 -6.79
N ARG A 122 5.38 -13.94 -5.67
CA ARG A 122 4.14 -14.12 -4.90
C ARG A 122 3.58 -12.82 -4.33
N LEU A 123 4.43 -11.80 -4.12
CA LEU A 123 4.04 -10.51 -3.54
C LEU A 123 4.67 -9.35 -4.31
N ASN A 124 3.82 -8.55 -4.93
CA ASN A 124 4.19 -7.34 -5.66
C ASN A 124 3.32 -6.19 -5.15
N ILE A 125 3.94 -5.24 -4.45
CA ILE A 125 3.26 -4.16 -3.73
C ILE A 125 3.47 -2.83 -4.43
N SER A 126 2.38 -2.07 -4.58
CA SER A 126 2.42 -0.65 -4.97
C SER A 126 1.90 0.23 -3.84
N GLY A 127 2.56 1.37 -3.62
CA GLY A 127 2.12 2.32 -2.62
C GLY A 127 2.89 3.64 -2.65
N SER A 128 2.68 4.48 -1.64
CA SER A 128 3.21 5.85 -1.50
C SER A 128 2.64 6.87 -2.51
N ALA A 129 1.85 6.44 -3.46
CA ALA A 129 1.05 7.24 -4.38
C ALA A 129 -0.14 6.39 -4.86
N ALA A 130 -1.20 7.03 -5.32
CA ALA A 130 -2.32 6.34 -5.95
C ALA A 130 -1.82 5.54 -7.17
N LEU A 131 -2.31 4.32 -7.31
CA LEU A 131 -1.98 3.46 -8.45
C LEU A 131 -2.98 3.71 -9.58
N PRO A 132 -2.54 4.24 -10.75
CA PRO A 132 -3.44 4.40 -11.87
C PRO A 132 -3.95 3.06 -12.39
N THR A 133 -5.24 2.94 -12.67
CA THR A 133 -5.87 1.74 -13.24
C THR A 133 -5.14 1.24 -14.50
N PRO A 134 -4.75 2.08 -15.48
CA PRO A 134 -3.97 1.62 -16.62
C PRO A 134 -2.63 0.96 -16.25
N THR A 135 -1.93 1.49 -15.25
CA THR A 135 -0.67 0.90 -14.76
C THR A 135 -0.91 -0.48 -14.15
N LYS A 136 -1.95 -0.61 -13.31
CA LYS A 136 -2.33 -1.89 -12.69
C LYS A 136 -2.70 -2.93 -13.73
N THR A 137 -3.54 -2.55 -14.70
CA THR A 137 -3.98 -3.42 -15.79
C THR A 137 -2.81 -3.85 -16.68
N ALA A 138 -1.96 -2.92 -17.10
CA ALA A 138 -0.80 -3.21 -17.94
C ALA A 138 0.19 -4.16 -17.24
N TRP A 139 0.46 -3.94 -15.94
CA TRP A 139 1.30 -4.86 -15.16
C TRP A 139 0.67 -6.25 -15.04
N THR A 140 -0.61 -6.33 -14.73
CA THR A 140 -1.34 -7.59 -14.61
C THR A 140 -1.27 -8.41 -15.90
N ASN A 141 -1.46 -7.75 -17.05
CA ASN A 141 -1.35 -8.39 -18.36
C ASN A 141 0.09 -8.86 -18.67
N LEU A 142 1.09 -8.02 -18.34
CA LEU A 142 2.49 -8.36 -18.56
C LEU A 142 2.96 -9.54 -17.71
N SER A 143 2.46 -9.64 -16.49
CA SER A 143 2.89 -10.60 -15.45
C SER A 143 2.03 -11.87 -15.37
N ASN A 144 1.27 -12.20 -16.41
CA ASN A 144 0.41 -13.38 -16.46
C ASN A 144 -0.62 -13.43 -15.32
N GLY A 145 -1.22 -12.29 -15.00
CA GLY A 145 -2.29 -12.18 -13.99
C GLY A 145 -1.82 -11.82 -12.58
N ASN A 146 -0.56 -11.43 -12.40
CA ASN A 146 -0.07 -11.01 -11.08
C ASN A 146 -0.51 -9.58 -10.75
N VAL A 147 -1.70 -9.44 -10.17
CA VAL A 147 -2.30 -8.15 -9.81
C VAL A 147 -1.46 -7.45 -8.74
N LEU A 148 -1.21 -6.14 -8.90
CA LEU A 148 -0.52 -5.34 -7.88
C LEU A 148 -1.38 -5.21 -6.62
N LEU A 149 -0.75 -5.43 -5.46
CA LEU A 149 -1.33 -5.21 -4.15
C LEU A 149 -1.14 -3.74 -3.77
N GLU A 150 -2.24 -3.04 -3.57
CA GLU A 150 -2.23 -1.65 -3.10
C GLU A 150 -2.27 -1.57 -1.58
N ARG A 151 -1.60 -0.56 -1.03
CA ARG A 151 -1.63 -0.27 0.40
C ARG A 151 -1.51 1.22 0.68
N PHE A 152 -2.07 1.66 1.80
CA PHE A 152 -1.99 3.02 2.33
C PHE A 152 -1.10 3.05 3.57
N GLY A 153 -0.33 4.11 3.68
CA GLY A 153 0.52 4.38 4.84
C GLY A 153 1.29 5.69 4.68
N MET A 154 1.82 6.16 5.78
CA MET A 154 2.62 7.38 5.88
C MET A 154 3.64 7.23 7.01
N THR A 155 4.55 8.19 7.14
CA THR A 155 5.62 8.10 8.15
C THR A 155 5.09 7.92 9.57
N GLU A 156 3.98 8.56 9.89
CA GLU A 156 3.34 8.57 11.21
C GLU A 156 2.71 7.23 11.60
N VAL A 157 2.37 6.39 10.63
CA VAL A 157 1.59 5.16 10.90
C VAL A 157 2.24 3.89 10.31
N GLY A 158 3.34 4.04 9.58
CA GLY A 158 3.89 2.92 8.81
C GLY A 158 2.93 2.49 7.69
N MET A 159 2.69 1.18 7.57
CA MET A 159 1.64 0.60 6.72
C MET A 159 0.41 0.40 7.58
N ALA A 160 -0.70 1.03 7.22
CA ALA A 160 -1.91 1.02 8.05
C ALA A 160 -3.09 0.28 7.41
N ILE A 161 -3.26 0.39 6.10
CA ILE A 161 -4.36 -0.23 5.35
C ILE A 161 -3.76 -0.95 4.14
N SER A 162 -4.23 -2.15 3.83
CA SER A 162 -3.72 -2.96 2.72
C SER A 162 -4.81 -3.79 2.06
N CYS A 163 -4.72 -3.95 0.75
CA CYS A 163 -5.39 -5.06 0.06
C CYS A 163 -4.84 -6.40 0.55
N GLY A 164 -5.61 -7.45 0.35
CA GLY A 164 -5.26 -8.82 0.75
C GLY A 164 -4.30 -9.51 -0.20
N LEU A 165 -3.83 -10.69 0.20
CA LEU A 165 -2.96 -11.54 -0.62
C LEU A 165 -3.74 -12.22 -1.76
N ASP A 166 -5.00 -12.55 -1.55
CA ASP A 166 -5.86 -13.08 -2.61
C ASP A 166 -6.02 -12.05 -3.73
N ALA A 167 -6.02 -12.50 -4.97
CA ALA A 167 -6.17 -11.62 -6.13
C ALA A 167 -7.54 -10.92 -6.17
N ALA A 168 -8.61 -11.58 -5.69
CA ALA A 168 -9.94 -11.00 -5.59
C ALA A 168 -10.01 -9.84 -4.58
N ASP A 169 -9.12 -9.83 -3.58
CA ASP A 169 -9.02 -8.79 -2.57
C ASP A 169 -8.22 -7.56 -3.05
N ARG A 170 -7.65 -7.59 -4.26
CA ARG A 170 -6.87 -6.50 -4.84
C ARG A 170 -7.73 -5.64 -5.77
N VAL A 171 -8.85 -5.16 -5.25
CA VAL A 171 -9.84 -4.35 -5.96
C VAL A 171 -9.21 -3.04 -6.44
N ASP A 172 -9.52 -2.66 -7.68
CA ASP A 172 -8.98 -1.44 -8.28
C ASP A 172 -9.44 -0.18 -7.54
N GLY A 173 -8.49 0.74 -7.31
CA GLY A 173 -8.72 1.98 -6.57
C GLY A 173 -8.92 1.83 -5.07
N SER A 174 -8.99 0.59 -4.55
CA SER A 174 -9.04 0.33 -3.11
C SER A 174 -7.64 0.17 -2.52
N VAL A 175 -7.48 0.59 -1.29
CA VAL A 175 -6.33 0.26 -0.46
C VAL A 175 -6.61 -0.87 0.54
N GLY A 176 -7.81 -1.48 0.48
CA GLY A 176 -8.18 -2.65 1.28
C GLY A 176 -8.71 -2.32 2.66
N TRP A 177 -8.26 -3.08 3.66
CA TRP A 177 -8.71 -3.06 5.04
C TRP A 177 -7.60 -2.64 6.00
N PRO A 178 -7.95 -2.17 7.22
CA PRO A 178 -6.96 -1.95 8.27
C PRO A 178 -6.15 -3.22 8.52
N LEU A 179 -4.83 -3.07 8.58
CA LEU A 179 -3.90 -4.16 8.88
C LEU A 179 -4.06 -4.67 10.31
N PRO A 180 -3.64 -5.90 10.64
CA PRO A 180 -3.67 -6.41 12.00
C PRO A 180 -3.08 -5.45 13.02
N GLY A 181 -3.81 -5.17 14.10
CA GLY A 181 -3.41 -4.22 15.14
C GLY A 181 -3.64 -2.74 14.81
N VAL A 182 -4.28 -2.45 13.68
CA VAL A 182 -4.72 -1.10 13.29
C VAL A 182 -6.23 -1.01 13.30
N GLU A 183 -6.76 0.01 13.95
CA GLU A 183 -8.15 0.40 13.86
C GLU A 183 -8.27 1.63 12.98
N ALA A 184 -9.33 1.67 12.16
CA ALA A 184 -9.60 2.80 11.27
C ALA A 184 -11.08 3.20 11.34
N ARG A 185 -11.32 4.51 11.28
CA ARG A 185 -12.66 5.08 11.17
C ARG A 185 -12.65 6.28 10.24
N LEU A 186 -13.82 6.69 9.78
CA LEU A 186 -14.00 7.94 9.03
C LEU A 186 -14.67 8.96 9.92
N ALA A 187 -14.15 10.19 9.89
CA ALA A 187 -14.72 11.34 10.57
C ALA A 187 -15.18 12.39 9.54
N ASP A 188 -16.36 12.93 9.73
CA ASP A 188 -16.91 13.99 8.89
C ASP A 188 -15.96 15.19 8.83
N LEU A 189 -15.76 15.74 7.64
CA LEU A 189 -14.73 16.75 7.39
C LEU A 189 -15.02 18.11 8.03
N GLU A 190 -16.29 18.39 8.38
CA GLU A 190 -16.74 19.68 8.91
C GLU A 190 -17.02 19.58 10.39
N THR A 191 -17.74 18.57 10.82
CA THR A 191 -18.20 18.41 12.21
C THR A 191 -17.24 17.58 13.05
N GLY A 192 -16.39 16.73 12.41
CA GLY A 192 -15.55 15.74 13.09
C GLY A 192 -16.34 14.56 13.65
N ALA A 193 -17.65 14.48 13.43
CA ALA A 193 -18.49 13.39 13.88
C ALA A 193 -18.07 12.08 13.18
N ILE A 194 -18.14 10.96 13.91
CA ILE A 194 -17.80 9.66 13.33
C ILE A 194 -18.90 9.23 12.37
N ILE A 195 -18.52 8.87 11.16
CA ILE A 195 -19.42 8.35 10.12
C ILE A 195 -19.65 6.87 10.39
N PRO A 196 -20.91 6.41 10.65
CA PRO A 196 -21.23 4.98 10.74
C PRO A 196 -20.91 4.21 9.44
N ILE A 197 -20.66 2.90 9.55
CA ILE A 197 -20.29 2.09 8.38
C ILE A 197 -21.40 2.06 7.32
N GLU A 198 -22.64 1.96 7.75
CA GLU A 198 -23.80 1.84 6.88
C GLU A 198 -24.32 3.20 6.35
N GLU A 199 -23.77 4.31 6.81
CA GLU A 199 -24.29 5.63 6.49
C GLU A 199 -23.83 6.09 5.11
N LYS A 200 -24.84 6.46 4.28
CA LYS A 200 -24.66 7.03 2.96
C LYS A 200 -25.15 8.47 2.87
N ASN A 201 -24.75 9.15 1.84
CA ASN A 201 -25.30 10.44 1.47
C ASN A 201 -26.78 10.30 1.03
N PRO A 202 -27.58 11.36 1.06
CA PRO A 202 -28.97 11.32 0.63
C PRO A 202 -29.18 10.86 -0.84
N ASP A 203 -28.14 11.00 -1.67
CA ASP A 203 -28.12 10.54 -3.07
C ASP A 203 -27.70 9.06 -3.21
N GLY A 204 -27.47 8.35 -2.10
CA GLY A 204 -27.07 6.96 -2.06
C GLY A 204 -25.56 6.71 -2.22
N ARG A 205 -24.75 7.74 -2.44
CA ARG A 205 -23.30 7.62 -2.51
C ARG A 205 -22.67 7.39 -1.13
N GLU A 206 -21.48 6.77 -1.13
CA GLU A 206 -20.70 6.60 0.09
C GLU A 206 -20.30 7.96 0.66
N ARG A 207 -20.34 8.10 1.99
CA ARG A 207 -19.89 9.32 2.65
C ARG A 207 -18.37 9.39 2.65
N GLU A 208 -17.86 10.57 2.35
CA GLU A 208 -16.47 10.93 2.48
C GLU A 208 -16.14 11.37 3.90
N GLY A 209 -15.01 10.91 4.42
CA GLY A 209 -14.52 11.33 5.73
C GLY A 209 -13.01 11.29 5.82
N GLU A 210 -12.48 12.02 6.79
CA GLU A 210 -11.06 11.94 7.14
C GLU A 210 -10.78 10.60 7.80
N ILE A 211 -9.73 9.90 7.32
CA ILE A 211 -9.27 8.67 7.94
C ILE A 211 -8.64 9.01 9.30
N GLN A 212 -9.17 8.42 10.35
CA GLN A 212 -8.56 8.41 11.66
C GLN A 212 -8.09 7.00 12.01
N LEU A 213 -6.87 6.90 12.52
CA LEU A 213 -6.20 5.64 12.82
C LEU A 213 -5.80 5.56 14.29
N ARG A 214 -5.91 4.36 14.89
CA ARG A 214 -5.31 4.07 16.19
C ARG A 214 -4.73 2.66 16.22
N GLY A 215 -3.78 2.43 17.08
CA GLY A 215 -3.13 1.12 17.25
C GLY A 215 -1.69 1.27 17.72
N GLU A 216 -1.04 0.13 17.88
CA GLU A 216 0.35 0.09 18.36
C GLU A 216 1.37 0.50 17.31
N THR A 217 0.98 0.54 16.03
CA THR A 217 1.84 0.94 14.91
C THR A 217 1.97 2.45 14.75
N ILE A 218 1.13 3.22 15.45
CA ILE A 218 1.08 4.68 15.33
C ILE A 218 2.27 5.32 16.05
N PHE A 219 2.81 6.38 15.47
CA PHE A 219 3.93 7.13 16.04
C PHE A 219 3.56 7.75 17.40
N ASP A 220 4.58 8.17 18.13
CA ASP A 220 4.39 8.75 19.46
C ASP A 220 4.09 10.25 19.38
N HIS A 221 4.98 11.03 18.77
CA HIS A 221 4.83 12.48 18.63
C HIS A 221 5.72 13.07 17.54
N TYR A 222 5.48 14.32 17.18
CA TYR A 222 6.38 15.09 16.34
C TYR A 222 7.51 15.68 17.18
N TRP A 223 8.75 15.38 16.80
CA TRP A 223 9.95 15.84 17.48
C TRP A 223 9.99 17.37 17.61
N GLY A 224 10.08 17.87 18.83
CA GLY A 224 10.14 19.30 19.12
C GLY A 224 8.92 20.11 18.67
N ASN A 225 7.76 19.47 18.45
CA ASN A 225 6.54 20.17 18.00
C ASN A 225 5.28 19.67 18.70
N GLU A 226 5.17 20.02 19.98
CA GLU A 226 4.03 19.63 20.82
C GLU A 226 2.68 20.13 20.28
N LYS A 227 2.66 21.36 19.70
CA LYS A 227 1.44 21.91 19.11
C LYS A 227 0.93 21.01 17.99
N ALA A 228 1.79 20.69 17.02
CA ALA A 228 1.42 19.82 15.93
C ALA A 228 1.03 18.41 16.40
N THR A 229 1.66 17.89 17.45
CA THR A 229 1.29 16.62 18.06
C THR A 229 -0.14 16.66 18.60
N ARG A 230 -0.46 17.63 19.45
CA ARG A 230 -1.81 17.78 20.01
C ARG A 230 -2.90 17.96 18.94
N GLU A 231 -2.61 18.76 17.90
CA GLU A 231 -3.55 19.01 16.81
C GLU A 231 -3.78 17.81 15.90
N SER A 232 -2.89 16.81 15.95
CA SER A 232 -2.98 15.61 15.10
C SER A 232 -3.73 14.45 15.76
N PHE A 233 -4.13 14.58 17.04
CA PHE A 233 -4.81 13.53 17.76
C PHE A 233 -6.15 13.99 18.33
N VAL A 234 -7.15 13.12 18.24
CA VAL A 234 -8.45 13.29 18.89
C VAL A 234 -8.58 12.23 19.99
N GLN A 235 -9.00 12.68 21.19
CA GLN A 235 -9.22 11.76 22.30
C GLN A 235 -10.31 10.74 21.97
N SER A 236 -10.16 9.55 22.52
CA SER A 236 -11.14 8.49 22.36
C SER A 236 -12.20 8.56 23.47
N ASP A 237 -13.47 8.43 23.11
CA ASP A 237 -14.58 8.44 24.05
C ASP A 237 -14.64 7.15 24.89
N ASP A 238 -13.97 6.07 24.44
CA ASP A 238 -13.91 4.76 25.11
C ASP A 238 -12.77 4.65 26.15
N GLY A 239 -12.01 5.75 26.37
CA GLY A 239 -10.85 5.77 27.25
C GLY A 239 -9.62 5.03 26.69
N GLY A 240 -9.68 4.57 25.45
CA GLY A 240 -8.58 3.93 24.76
C GLY A 240 -7.54 4.93 24.23
N ARG A 241 -6.63 4.44 23.36
CA ARG A 241 -5.65 5.30 22.70
C ARG A 241 -6.34 6.39 21.87
N ALA A 242 -5.74 7.57 21.81
CA ALA A 242 -6.21 8.66 20.95
C ALA A 242 -6.15 8.25 19.45
N TRP A 243 -7.03 8.84 18.66
CA TRP A 243 -7.10 8.64 17.23
C TRP A 243 -6.22 9.65 16.51
N PHE A 244 -5.31 9.16 15.68
CA PHE A 244 -4.49 10.00 14.81
C PHE A 244 -5.28 10.44 13.58
N CYS A 245 -5.37 11.74 13.34
CA CYS A 245 -5.99 12.35 12.18
C CYS A 245 -4.98 12.40 11.03
N THR A 246 -5.21 11.63 9.97
CA THR A 246 -4.24 11.46 8.88
C THR A 246 -4.19 12.66 7.95
N GLY A 247 -5.28 13.41 7.84
CA GLY A 247 -5.49 14.45 6.83
C GLY A 247 -5.85 13.87 5.45
N ASP A 248 -5.93 12.55 5.31
CA ASP A 248 -6.34 11.88 4.07
C ASP A 248 -7.84 11.58 4.13
N VAL A 249 -8.53 11.82 3.02
CA VAL A 249 -9.98 11.62 2.85
C VAL A 249 -10.22 10.30 2.14
N ALA A 250 -11.19 9.54 2.61
CA ALA A 250 -11.59 8.28 1.97
C ALA A 250 -13.10 8.08 2.02
N THR A 251 -13.57 7.20 1.18
CA THR A 251 -14.86 6.49 1.31
C THR A 251 -14.60 5.06 1.73
N ARG A 252 -15.64 4.35 2.15
CA ARG A 252 -15.57 2.91 2.41
C ARG A 252 -16.85 2.22 1.97
N ARG A 253 -16.70 1.01 1.41
CA ARG A 253 -17.83 0.18 1.00
C ARG A 253 -17.46 -1.29 0.97
N VAL A 254 -18.45 -2.14 1.13
CA VAL A 254 -18.34 -3.58 0.85
C VAL A 254 -18.26 -3.76 -0.67
N VAL A 255 -17.40 -4.66 -1.10
CA VAL A 255 -17.21 -5.00 -2.52
C VAL A 255 -17.53 -6.48 -2.72
N ASP A 256 -18.45 -6.78 -3.61
CA ASP A 256 -18.85 -8.15 -3.91
C ASP A 256 -17.65 -8.96 -4.44
N GLY A 257 -17.47 -10.16 -3.91
CA GLY A 257 -16.37 -11.05 -4.30
C GLY A 257 -15.03 -10.80 -3.57
N ALA A 258 -14.90 -9.70 -2.79
CA ALA A 258 -13.76 -9.43 -1.95
C ALA A 258 -14.07 -9.67 -0.47
N GLY A 259 -13.02 -9.85 0.36
CA GLY A 259 -13.20 -9.99 1.81
C GLY A 259 -13.81 -11.32 2.25
N SER A 260 -13.58 -12.39 1.49
CA SER A 260 -14.04 -13.76 1.81
C SER A 260 -13.31 -14.40 3.00
N GLY A 261 -12.25 -13.75 3.49
CA GLY A 261 -11.35 -14.29 4.52
C GLY A 261 -10.16 -15.08 3.97
N ALA A 262 -10.04 -15.26 2.64
CA ALA A 262 -8.91 -15.94 2.02
C ALA A 262 -7.56 -15.28 2.34
N SER A 263 -7.53 -13.94 2.46
CA SER A 263 -6.35 -13.17 2.87
C SER A 263 -6.11 -13.14 4.38
N GLY A 264 -7.04 -13.63 5.18
CA GLY A 264 -7.00 -13.65 6.65
C GLY A 264 -8.21 -12.95 7.28
N ALA A 265 -8.42 -13.17 8.57
CA ALA A 265 -9.58 -12.63 9.30
C ALA A 265 -9.61 -11.08 9.35
N TRP A 266 -8.46 -10.43 9.17
CA TRP A 266 -8.34 -8.97 9.12
C TRP A 266 -8.91 -8.35 7.85
N ALA A 267 -8.94 -9.09 6.74
CA ALA A 267 -9.36 -8.63 5.42
C ALA A 267 -10.85 -8.93 5.19
N GLN A 268 -11.71 -8.25 5.93
CA GLN A 268 -13.17 -8.41 5.86
C GLN A 268 -13.90 -7.08 6.09
N GLY A 269 -15.17 -7.03 5.70
CA GLY A 269 -16.00 -5.83 5.82
C GLY A 269 -15.72 -4.77 4.74
N PRO A 270 -16.01 -3.49 4.98
CA PRO A 270 -15.85 -2.45 3.97
C PRO A 270 -14.39 -2.13 3.68
N MET A 271 -14.06 -2.07 2.40
CA MET A 271 -12.76 -1.62 1.90
C MET A 271 -12.69 -0.10 1.86
N TYR A 272 -11.49 0.45 2.04
CA TYR A 272 -11.20 1.88 1.98
C TYR A 272 -10.75 2.29 0.57
N PHE A 273 -11.24 3.46 0.11
CA PHE A 273 -10.93 4.08 -1.18
C PHE A 273 -10.45 5.50 -0.93
N ILE A 274 -9.18 5.77 -1.19
CA ILE A 274 -8.57 7.08 -0.93
C ILE A 274 -9.07 8.09 -1.97
N GLN A 275 -9.57 9.23 -1.49
CA GLN A 275 -10.05 10.34 -2.32
C GLN A 275 -9.00 11.47 -2.44
N GLY A 276 -8.00 11.48 -1.59
CA GLY A 276 -6.93 12.48 -1.59
C GLY A 276 -6.71 13.13 -0.25
N ARG A 277 -5.86 14.15 -0.22
CA ARG A 277 -5.59 14.94 0.98
C ARG A 277 -6.58 16.08 1.13
N LYS A 278 -7.13 16.23 2.32
CA LYS A 278 -8.07 17.31 2.69
C LYS A 278 -7.56 18.71 2.32
N SER A 279 -6.25 18.93 2.41
CA SER A 279 -5.62 20.24 2.20
C SER A 279 -5.21 20.53 0.75
N VAL A 280 -5.11 19.51 -0.13
CA VAL A 280 -4.49 19.65 -1.46
C VAL A 280 -5.38 19.10 -2.57
N ASP A 281 -5.90 17.88 -2.39
CA ASP A 281 -6.52 17.12 -3.47
C ASP A 281 -8.05 17.26 -3.52
N ILE A 282 -8.66 17.83 -2.48
CA ILE A 282 -10.11 18.05 -2.45
C ILE A 282 -10.42 19.47 -2.96
N ILE A 283 -10.92 19.53 -4.17
CA ILE A 283 -11.33 20.77 -4.84
C ILE A 283 -12.73 21.14 -4.34
N LYS A 284 -12.86 22.34 -3.79
CA LYS A 284 -14.16 22.89 -3.40
C LYS A 284 -14.72 23.76 -4.52
N THR A 285 -15.85 23.36 -5.09
CA THR A 285 -16.51 24.10 -6.15
C THR A 285 -17.96 24.41 -5.75
N GLY A 286 -18.18 25.60 -5.23
CA GLY A 286 -19.49 25.97 -4.66
C GLY A 286 -19.83 25.10 -3.45
N ALA A 287 -20.93 24.33 -3.55
CA ALA A 287 -21.36 23.41 -2.50
C ALA A 287 -20.79 21.98 -2.66
N GLU A 288 -20.06 21.70 -3.75
CA GLU A 288 -19.56 20.38 -4.08
C GLU A 288 -18.08 20.23 -3.70
N LYS A 289 -17.70 19.01 -3.32
CA LYS A 289 -16.31 18.59 -3.11
C LYS A 289 -15.96 17.58 -4.21
N VAL A 290 -14.87 17.82 -4.93
CA VAL A 290 -14.42 16.96 -6.03
C VAL A 290 -13.00 16.48 -5.73
N SER A 291 -12.79 15.18 -5.78
CA SER A 291 -11.46 14.59 -5.64
C SER A 291 -10.66 14.80 -6.93
N ALA A 292 -9.50 15.45 -6.82
CA ALA A 292 -8.56 15.57 -7.93
C ALA A 292 -8.08 14.19 -8.41
N LEU A 293 -7.87 13.24 -7.49
CA LEU A 293 -7.44 11.88 -7.82
C LEU A 293 -8.50 11.10 -8.59
N GLU A 294 -9.79 11.34 -8.33
CA GLU A 294 -10.89 10.75 -9.11
C GLU A 294 -10.89 11.28 -10.54
N VAL A 295 -10.77 12.60 -10.70
CA VAL A 295 -10.68 13.25 -12.02
C VAL A 295 -9.46 12.76 -12.80
N GLU A 296 -8.29 12.68 -12.15
CA GLU A 296 -7.06 12.16 -12.77
C GLU A 296 -7.21 10.71 -13.21
N ARG A 297 -7.87 9.87 -12.41
CA ARG A 297 -8.14 8.46 -12.76
C ARG A 297 -9.00 8.34 -14.00
N GLU A 298 -10.08 9.11 -14.09
CA GLU A 298 -10.97 9.13 -15.27
C GLU A 298 -10.21 9.61 -16.52
N LEU A 299 -9.45 10.70 -16.41
CA LEU A 299 -8.65 11.22 -17.53
C LEU A 299 -7.59 10.23 -18.02
N LEU A 300 -6.97 9.47 -17.12
CA LEU A 300 -5.97 8.46 -17.46
C LEU A 300 -6.58 7.19 -18.07
N SER A 301 -7.89 7.00 -17.96
CA SER A 301 -8.61 5.86 -18.55
C SER A 301 -9.04 6.10 -20.00
N LEU A 302 -8.99 7.36 -20.47
CA LEU A 302 -9.29 7.76 -21.85
C LEU A 302 -8.12 7.47 -22.79
#